data_3e0073663b44897f774fda9764655f54
#
_entry.id   3e0073663b44897f774fda9764655f54
#
_cell.length_a   1.000
_cell.length_b   1.000
_cell.length_c   1.000
_cell.angle_alpha   90.00
_cell.angle_beta   90.00
_cell.angle_gamma   90.00
#
_symmetry.space_group_name_H-M   'P 1'
#
loop_
_entity.id
_entity.type
_entity.pdbx_description
1 polymer ?
#
loop_
_entity_poly.entity_id
_entity_poly.type
_entity_poly.pdbx_seq_one_letter_code
_entity_poly.pdbx_strand_id
1 'polypeptide(L)'
;MAFDVKKHLIKVQGGKEYLPVAKRLVWMREEHPDWAVITEAVEINLVEKYAVFRATVMDENGKMIGTGTKYENASGFCDYIEKAETGSIGRALAVCGYGTQFAPELDEGDRLADSPQPNGN
;
A
#
# COMPACT_ATOMS: atom_id res chain seq x y z
N MET A 1 15.67 17.44 3.24
CA MET A 1 15.48 16.97 4.62
C MET A 1 15.08 15.51 4.62
N ALA A 2 15.59 14.77 5.58
CA ALA A 2 15.28 13.35 5.66
C ALA A 2 13.87 13.12 6.17
N PHE A 3 13.19 12.16 5.58
CA PHE A 3 11.87 11.74 6.03
C PHE A 3 11.98 11.13 7.43
N ASP A 4 11.12 11.58 8.33
CA ASP A 4 11.11 11.07 9.69
C ASP A 4 9.92 10.12 9.87
N VAL A 5 10.20 8.83 9.81
CA VAL A 5 9.17 7.79 9.89
C VAL A 5 8.33 7.92 11.16
N LYS A 6 8.98 8.20 12.30
CA LYS A 6 8.28 8.24 13.60
C LYS A 6 7.19 9.31 13.65
N LYS A 7 7.35 10.40 12.89
CA LYS A 7 6.35 11.48 12.87
C LYS A 7 5.09 11.11 12.10
N HIS A 8 5.13 10.03 11.32
CA HIS A 8 4.04 9.68 10.41
C HIS A 8 3.39 8.34 10.76
N LEU A 9 3.88 7.67 11.80
CA LEU A 9 3.27 6.41 12.23
C LEU A 9 1.94 6.68 12.91
N ILE A 10 0.99 5.79 12.63
CA ILE A 10 -0.29 5.79 13.34
C ILE A 10 -0.46 4.44 14.02
N LYS A 11 -1.30 4.40 15.05
CA LYS A 11 -1.62 3.14 15.72
C LYS A 11 -2.87 2.55 15.11
N VAL A 12 -2.81 1.26 14.86
CA VAL A 12 -3.92 0.52 14.27
C VAL A 12 -4.36 -0.57 15.23
N GLN A 13 -5.31 -1.37 14.81
CA GLN A 13 -5.86 -2.45 15.62
C GLN A 13 -4.76 -3.32 16.21
N GLY A 14 -4.86 -3.64 17.49
CA GLY A 14 -3.85 -4.41 18.20
C GLY A 14 -2.69 -3.58 18.73
N GLY A 15 -2.76 -2.26 18.61
CA GLY A 15 -1.70 -1.35 19.08
C GLY A 15 -0.46 -1.33 18.21
N LYS A 16 -0.50 -1.97 17.06
CA LYS A 16 0.64 -1.99 16.14
C LYS A 16 0.82 -0.62 15.48
N GLU A 17 2.05 -0.31 15.16
CA GLU A 17 2.37 0.91 14.42
C GLU A 17 2.28 0.65 12.93
N TYR A 18 1.76 1.61 12.20
CA TYR A 18 1.52 1.50 10.77
C TYR A 18 1.95 2.78 10.08
N LEU A 19 2.66 2.65 8.97
CA LEU A 19 3.04 3.78 8.13
C LEU A 19 2.13 3.82 6.90
N PRO A 20 1.21 4.79 6.82
CA PRO A 20 0.28 4.87 5.69
C PRO A 20 0.98 4.95 4.35
N VAL A 21 0.34 4.40 3.31
CA VAL A 21 0.91 4.36 1.96
C VAL A 21 1.23 5.76 1.46
N ALA A 22 0.37 6.74 1.72
CA ALA A 22 0.61 8.12 1.30
C ALA A 22 1.94 8.64 1.86
N LYS A 23 2.27 8.27 3.09
CA LYS A 23 3.52 8.72 3.72
C LYS A 23 4.72 7.95 3.18
N ARG A 24 4.54 6.69 2.82
CA ARG A 24 5.60 5.91 2.15
C ARG A 24 5.93 6.50 0.79
N LEU A 25 4.93 7.01 0.07
CA LEU A 25 5.14 7.68 -1.20
C LEU A 25 5.95 8.97 -1.02
N VAL A 26 5.65 9.75 0.02
CA VAL A 26 6.44 10.95 0.33
C VAL A 26 7.89 10.59 0.59
N TRP A 27 8.10 9.55 1.41
CA TRP A 27 9.44 9.07 1.73
C TRP A 27 10.20 8.67 0.47
N MET A 28 9.57 7.84 -0.37
CA MET A 28 10.19 7.39 -1.60
C MET A 28 10.53 8.57 -2.52
N ARG A 29 9.62 9.56 -2.64
CA ARG A 29 9.84 10.72 -3.51
C ARG A 29 10.99 11.59 -3.02
N GLU A 30 11.23 11.66 -1.74
CA GLU A 30 12.39 12.40 -1.21
C GLU A 30 13.70 11.74 -1.59
N GLU A 31 13.75 10.41 -1.51
CA GLU A 31 14.99 9.68 -1.79
C GLU A 31 15.18 9.42 -3.28
N HIS A 32 14.09 9.22 -4.01
CA HIS A 32 14.12 8.83 -5.40
C HIS A 32 13.05 9.59 -6.19
N PRO A 33 13.25 10.88 -6.43
CA PRO A 33 12.24 11.70 -7.12
C PRO A 33 11.95 11.22 -8.54
N ASP A 34 12.85 10.47 -9.15
CA ASP A 34 12.70 10.01 -10.53
C ASP A 34 12.15 8.58 -10.64
N TRP A 35 11.83 7.94 -9.52
CA TRP A 35 11.16 6.65 -9.56
C TRP A 35 9.70 6.84 -9.95
N ALA A 36 9.12 5.82 -10.60
CA ALA A 36 7.73 5.84 -11.01
C ALA A 36 6.94 4.74 -10.31
N VAL A 37 5.71 5.04 -9.94
CA VAL A 37 4.76 4.05 -9.43
C VAL A 37 3.60 4.00 -10.42
N ILE A 38 3.36 2.82 -10.98
CA ILE A 38 2.34 2.61 -12.00
C ILE A 38 1.36 1.56 -11.47
N THR A 39 0.08 1.86 -11.55
CA THR A 39 -0.95 0.89 -11.18
C THR A 39 -1.72 0.45 -12.42
N GLU A 40 -2.21 -0.79 -12.40
CA GLU A 40 -3.12 -1.27 -13.41
C GLU A 40 -4.23 -2.08 -12.74
N ALA A 41 -5.44 -1.94 -13.25
CA ALA A 41 -6.55 -2.77 -12.82
C ALA A 41 -6.43 -4.10 -13.55
N VAL A 42 -6.10 -5.15 -12.81
CA VAL A 42 -6.06 -6.50 -13.38
C VAL A 42 -7.46 -6.98 -13.67
N GLU A 43 -8.37 -6.71 -12.73
CA GLU A 43 -9.78 -7.03 -12.92
C GLU A 43 -10.61 -6.13 -12.01
N ILE A 44 -11.71 -5.61 -12.55
CA ILE A 44 -12.74 -4.91 -11.77
C ILE A 44 -14.06 -5.55 -12.13
N ASN A 45 -14.76 -6.10 -11.13
CA ASN A 45 -16.07 -6.71 -11.35
C ASN A 45 -17.11 -5.96 -10.51
N LEU A 46 -17.92 -5.14 -11.19
CA LEU A 46 -18.89 -4.29 -10.51
C LEU A 46 -20.13 -5.06 -10.07
N VAL A 47 -20.40 -6.22 -10.68
CA VAL A 47 -21.53 -7.07 -10.29
C VAL A 47 -21.22 -7.84 -9.02
N GLU A 48 -20.05 -8.52 -8.99
CA GLU A 48 -19.61 -9.28 -7.83
C GLU A 48 -18.91 -8.41 -6.80
N LYS A 49 -18.62 -7.16 -7.16
CA LYS A 49 -18.06 -6.12 -6.29
C LYS A 49 -16.72 -6.49 -5.71
N TYR A 50 -15.76 -6.78 -6.60
CA TYR A 50 -14.36 -6.95 -6.20
C TYR A 50 -13.45 -6.30 -7.23
N ALA A 51 -12.21 -6.06 -6.82
CA ALA A 51 -11.19 -5.51 -7.69
C ALA A 51 -9.85 -6.11 -7.35
N VAL A 52 -9.02 -6.28 -8.38
CA VAL A 52 -7.63 -6.71 -8.25
C VAL A 52 -6.76 -5.69 -8.96
N PHE A 53 -5.80 -5.14 -8.26
CA PHE A 53 -4.86 -4.17 -8.81
C PHE A 53 -3.45 -4.67 -8.66
N ARG A 54 -2.60 -4.29 -9.60
CA ARG A 54 -1.16 -4.48 -9.52
C ARG A 54 -0.48 -3.14 -9.58
N ALA A 55 0.48 -2.92 -8.69
CA ALA A 55 1.34 -1.75 -8.72
C ALA A 55 2.75 -2.20 -9.05
N THR A 56 3.46 -1.38 -9.82
CA THR A 56 4.85 -1.60 -10.17
C THR A 56 5.64 -0.35 -9.86
N VAL A 57 6.78 -0.51 -9.18
CA VAL A 57 7.71 0.57 -8.93
C VAL A 57 8.87 0.41 -9.88
N MET A 58 9.20 1.47 -10.61
CA MET A 58 10.31 1.48 -11.56
C MET A 58 11.33 2.52 -11.13
N ASP A 59 12.62 2.21 -11.35
CA ASP A 59 13.66 3.18 -11.08
C ASP A 59 13.77 4.20 -12.24
N GLU A 60 14.74 5.09 -12.14
CA GLU A 60 14.95 6.17 -13.13
C GLU A 60 15.29 5.65 -14.51
N ASN A 61 15.73 4.39 -14.61
CA ASN A 61 16.08 3.77 -15.89
C ASN A 61 14.96 2.91 -16.45
N GLY A 62 13.79 2.92 -15.78
CA GLY A 62 12.65 2.11 -16.20
C GLY A 62 12.73 0.66 -15.77
N LYS A 63 13.67 0.32 -14.88
CA LYS A 63 13.78 -1.05 -14.38
C LYS A 63 12.74 -1.28 -13.30
N MET A 64 12.02 -2.41 -13.38
CA MET A 64 11.08 -2.83 -12.35
C MET A 64 11.85 -3.25 -11.10
N ILE A 65 11.55 -2.61 -9.97
CA ILE A 65 12.25 -2.90 -8.72
C ILE A 65 11.31 -3.39 -7.62
N GLY A 66 10.01 -3.35 -7.84
CA GLY A 66 9.05 -3.89 -6.90
C GLY A 66 7.67 -3.97 -7.49
N THR A 67 6.93 -5.03 -7.15
CA THR A 67 5.53 -5.17 -7.55
C THR A 67 4.70 -5.60 -6.37
N GLY A 68 3.41 -5.28 -6.41
CA GLY A 68 2.46 -5.72 -5.41
C GLY A 68 1.10 -5.89 -6.05
N THR A 69 0.38 -6.93 -5.67
CA THR A 69 -0.96 -7.20 -6.17
C THR A 69 -1.91 -7.28 -4.98
N LYS A 70 -3.09 -6.67 -5.11
CA LYS A 70 -4.06 -6.63 -4.02
C LYS A 70 -5.45 -6.90 -4.55
N TYR A 71 -6.18 -7.75 -3.85
CA TYR A 71 -7.60 -8.02 -4.04
C TYR A 71 -8.38 -7.37 -2.91
N GLU A 72 -9.48 -6.71 -3.24
CA GLU A 72 -10.44 -6.24 -2.24
C GLU A 72 -11.86 -6.43 -2.77
N ASN A 73 -12.80 -6.52 -1.84
CA ASN A 73 -14.21 -6.63 -2.20
C ASN A 73 -15.07 -5.76 -1.28
N ALA A 74 -16.34 -5.62 -1.64
CA ALA A 74 -17.25 -4.74 -0.93
C ALA A 74 -17.58 -5.22 0.49
N SER A 75 -17.32 -6.49 0.80
CA SER A 75 -17.48 -6.99 2.18
C SER A 75 -16.46 -6.38 3.12
N GLY A 76 -15.26 -6.11 2.63
CA GLY A 76 -14.22 -5.48 3.43
C GLY A 76 -14.32 -3.97 3.44
N PHE A 77 -14.55 -3.39 2.26
CA PHE A 77 -14.59 -1.94 2.08
C PHE A 77 -15.59 -1.59 0.99
N CYS A 78 -16.49 -0.62 1.27
CA CYS A 78 -17.41 -0.16 0.22
C CYS A 78 -16.65 0.52 -0.93
N ASP A 79 -15.49 1.12 -0.64
CA ASP A 79 -14.60 1.71 -1.65
C ASP A 79 -13.52 0.70 -2.05
N TYR A 80 -13.93 -0.51 -2.37
CA TYR A 80 -13.04 -1.63 -2.62
C TYR A 80 -12.10 -1.41 -3.82
N ILE A 81 -12.53 -0.66 -4.82
CA ILE A 81 -11.69 -0.40 -6.00
C ILE A 81 -10.47 0.41 -5.57
N GLU A 82 -10.72 1.52 -4.90
CA GLU A 82 -9.64 2.41 -4.44
C GLU A 82 -8.75 1.71 -3.41
N LYS A 83 -9.34 0.91 -2.54
CA LYS A 83 -8.57 0.17 -1.54
C LYS A 83 -7.67 -0.88 -2.18
N ALA A 84 -8.14 -1.53 -3.24
CA ALA A 84 -7.33 -2.49 -3.98
C ALA A 84 -6.13 -1.79 -4.63
N GLU A 85 -6.37 -0.63 -5.24
CA GLU A 85 -5.28 0.12 -5.86
C GLU A 85 -4.25 0.58 -4.82
N THR A 86 -4.71 1.24 -3.76
CA THR A 86 -3.81 1.74 -2.72
C THR A 86 -3.07 0.60 -2.03
N GLY A 87 -3.77 -0.51 -1.78
CA GLY A 87 -3.13 -1.69 -1.18
C GLY A 87 -2.05 -2.27 -2.07
N SER A 88 -2.25 -2.28 -3.39
CA SER A 88 -1.23 -2.77 -4.31
C SER A 88 0.02 -1.89 -4.26
N ILE A 89 -0.15 -0.57 -4.17
CA ILE A 89 0.97 0.37 -4.02
C ILE A 89 1.71 0.09 -2.71
N GLY A 90 0.98 -0.09 -1.61
CA GLY A 90 1.59 -0.36 -0.31
C GLY A 90 2.44 -1.61 -0.32
N ARG A 91 1.95 -2.68 -0.96
CA ARG A 91 2.71 -3.92 -1.08
C ARG A 91 3.96 -3.73 -1.93
N ALA A 92 3.85 -3.01 -3.04
CA ALA A 92 5.00 -2.75 -3.92
C ALA A 92 6.06 -1.91 -3.20
N LEU A 93 5.64 -0.88 -2.47
CA LEU A 93 6.58 -0.04 -1.73
C LEU A 93 7.25 -0.81 -0.60
N ALA A 94 6.52 -1.70 0.07
CA ALA A 94 7.09 -2.54 1.12
C ALA A 94 8.17 -3.46 0.55
N VAL A 95 7.96 -3.99 -0.65
CA VAL A 95 8.97 -4.80 -1.34
C VAL A 95 10.23 -3.98 -1.60
N CYS A 96 10.07 -2.69 -1.90
CA CYS A 96 11.20 -1.78 -2.12
C CYS A 96 11.86 -1.31 -0.82
N GLY A 97 11.34 -1.71 0.33
CA GLY A 97 11.90 -1.33 1.63
C GLY A 97 11.24 -0.13 2.28
N TYR A 98 10.22 0.44 1.66
CA TYR A 98 9.55 1.62 2.23
C TYR A 98 8.43 1.19 3.16
N GLY A 99 8.78 1.09 4.44
CA GLY A 99 7.84 0.79 5.50
C GLY A 99 7.65 -0.69 5.77
N THR A 100 8.60 -1.55 5.35
CA THR A 100 8.45 -3.00 5.47
C THR A 100 8.09 -3.44 6.89
N GLN A 101 8.78 -2.90 7.91
CA GLN A 101 8.51 -3.28 9.29
C GLN A 101 7.21 -2.64 9.82
N PHE A 102 6.65 -1.69 9.09
CA PHE A 102 5.40 -1.02 9.46
C PHE A 102 4.34 -1.25 8.38
N ALA A 103 4.50 -2.31 7.59
CA ALA A 103 3.62 -2.59 6.46
C ALA A 103 3.01 -3.98 6.63
N PRO A 104 1.96 -4.09 7.43
CA PRO A 104 1.34 -5.40 7.69
C PRO A 104 0.75 -6.04 6.45
N GLU A 105 0.71 -5.32 5.34
CA GLU A 105 0.25 -5.90 4.07
C GLU A 105 1.04 -7.14 3.65
N LEU A 106 2.30 -7.25 4.09
CA LEU A 106 3.13 -8.40 3.78
C LEU A 106 3.07 -9.47 4.87
N ASP A 107 2.39 -9.20 5.97
CA ASP A 107 2.19 -10.15 7.06
C ASP A 107 0.99 -11.04 6.76
N GLU A 108 1.17 -12.34 6.81
CA GLU A 108 0.08 -13.25 6.51
C GLU A 108 -1.00 -13.26 7.59
N GLY A 109 -0.64 -12.93 8.81
CA GLY A 109 -1.58 -12.96 9.94
C GLY A 109 -2.49 -11.75 10.03
N ASP A 110 -2.15 -10.66 9.38
CA ASP A 110 -2.89 -9.41 9.52
C ASP A 110 -3.53 -9.01 8.21
N ARG A 111 -4.81 -8.72 8.28
CA ARG A 111 -5.58 -8.33 7.11
C ARG A 111 -5.82 -6.83 7.15
N LEU A 112 -4.79 -6.07 6.78
CA LEU A 112 -4.86 -4.62 6.71
C LEU A 112 -4.60 -4.15 5.28
N ALA A 113 -5.54 -3.41 4.73
CA ALA A 113 -5.31 -2.65 3.51
C ALA A 113 -4.72 -1.30 3.93
N ASP A 114 -4.58 -0.39 2.99
CA ASP A 114 -4.04 0.93 3.31
C ASP A 114 -4.96 1.75 4.21
N SER A 115 -6.18 1.32 4.39
CA SER A 115 -7.08 1.93 5.38
C SER A 115 -7.32 0.93 6.48
N PRO A 116 -6.44 0.86 7.47
CA PRO A 116 -6.61 -0.10 8.56
C PRO A 116 -7.87 0.20 9.35
N GLN A 117 -8.45 -0.85 9.94
CA GLN A 117 -9.63 -0.70 10.75
C GLN A 117 -9.30 0.13 11.98
N PRO A 118 -10.21 1.01 12.40
CA PRO A 118 -9.98 1.76 13.62
C PRO A 118 -9.87 0.84 14.83
N ASN A 119 -9.11 1.29 15.85
CA ASN A 119 -9.05 0.55 17.11
C ASN A 119 -10.43 0.42 17.71
N GLY A 120 -10.73 -0.75 18.24
CA GLY A 120 -11.98 -1.00 18.91
C GLY A 120 -13.13 -1.39 18.02
N ASN A 121 -12.90 -1.54 16.76
CA ASN A 121 -13.91 -2.04 15.83
C ASN A 121 -13.91 -3.54 15.76
#